data_4e2901596ee0c07ca1611a7284f79661
#
_entry.id   4e2901596ee0c07ca1611a7284f79661
#
_cell.length_a   1.000
_cell.length_b   1.000
_cell.length_c   1.000
_cell.angle_alpha   90.00
_cell.angle_beta   90.00
_cell.angle_gamma   90.00
#
_symmetry.space_group_name_H-M   'P 1'
#
loop_
_entity.id
_entity.type
_entity.pdbx_description
1 polymer ?
#
loop_
_entity_poly.entity_id
_entity_poly.type
_entity_poly.pdbx_seq_one_letter_code
_entity_poly.pdbx_strand_id
1 'polypeptide(L)'
;AYTTSLVLEGELHVVDIDLETGKELNTRIRRAGDYAEKPPGDVHMERGGPDGALVMFSLYTQDGLLAETLVNDGRVIGQSTMEPILRKLKNQKLSGLVRTRME
;
A
#
# COMPACT_ATOMS: atom_id res chain seq x y z
N ALA A 1 6.31 -5.03 -5.51
CA ALA A 1 5.38 -6.01 -4.93
C ALA A 1 4.07 -6.05 -5.70
N TYR A 2 3.45 -7.20 -5.75
CA TYR A 2 2.08 -7.35 -6.24
C TYR A 2 1.13 -7.04 -5.08
N THR A 3 0.23 -6.11 -5.30
CA THR A 3 -0.64 -5.61 -4.24
C THR A 3 -2.11 -5.83 -4.57
N THR A 4 -2.88 -6.29 -3.59
CA THR A 4 -4.32 -6.28 -3.68
C THR A 4 -4.89 -5.36 -2.59
N SER A 5 -6.02 -4.76 -2.86
CA SER A 5 -6.71 -3.92 -1.89
C SER A 5 -8.21 -4.21 -1.87
N LEU A 6 -8.79 -4.19 -0.69
CA LEU A 6 -10.23 -4.31 -0.48
C LEU A 6 -10.66 -3.19 0.46
N VAL A 7 -11.53 -2.33 0.00
CA VAL A 7 -12.08 -1.26 0.83
C VAL A 7 -13.16 -1.85 1.73
N LEU A 8 -12.99 -1.73 3.03
CA LEU A 8 -13.93 -2.24 4.03
C LEU A 8 -14.96 -1.20 4.43
N GLU A 9 -14.51 0.06 4.57
CA GLU A 9 -15.38 1.18 4.94
C GLU A 9 -14.89 2.45 4.28
N GLY A 10 -15.80 3.39 4.01
CA GLY A 10 -15.49 4.72 3.49
C GLY A 10 -15.15 4.74 2.02
N GLU A 11 -14.31 5.69 1.64
CA GLU A 11 -13.86 5.88 0.26
C GLU A 11 -12.36 6.00 0.21
N LEU A 12 -11.74 5.27 -0.71
CA LEU A 12 -10.33 5.40 -1.04
C LEU A 12 -10.20 6.05 -2.41
N HIS A 13 -9.50 7.18 -2.48
CA HIS A 13 -9.21 7.87 -3.72
C HIS A 13 -7.82 7.46 -4.20
N VAL A 14 -7.77 6.86 -5.37
CA VAL A 14 -6.52 6.41 -6.00
C VAL A 14 -6.24 7.33 -7.19
N VAL A 15 -5.14 8.05 -7.11
CA VAL A 15 -4.78 9.08 -8.08
C VAL A 15 -3.58 8.65 -8.89
N ASP A 16 -3.76 8.55 -10.21
CA ASP A 16 -2.66 8.26 -11.12
C ASP A 16 -1.81 9.51 -11.30
N ILE A 17 -0.49 9.34 -11.26
CA ILE A 17 0.48 10.44 -11.32
C ILE A 17 1.33 10.30 -12.58
N ASP A 18 1.46 11.42 -13.31
CA ASP A 18 2.42 11.54 -14.40
C ASP A 18 3.80 11.82 -13.82
N LEU A 19 4.73 10.88 -13.96
CA LEU A 19 6.07 11.01 -13.41
C LEU A 19 6.89 12.12 -14.09
N GLU A 20 6.58 12.48 -15.32
CA GLU A 20 7.32 13.54 -16.03
C GLU A 20 6.96 14.94 -15.52
N THR A 21 5.69 15.15 -15.20
CA THR A 21 5.19 16.49 -14.82
C THR A 21 4.81 16.56 -13.34
N GLY A 22 4.66 15.44 -12.66
CA GLY A 22 4.15 15.39 -11.29
C GLY A 22 2.67 15.69 -11.17
N LYS A 23 1.96 15.78 -12.30
CA LYS A 23 0.54 16.13 -12.30
C LYS A 23 -0.34 14.92 -12.03
N GLU A 24 -1.45 15.18 -11.34
CA GLU A 24 -2.51 14.19 -11.19
C GLU A 24 -3.22 13.99 -12.53
N LEU A 25 -3.40 12.75 -12.94
CA LEU A 25 -4.08 12.39 -14.18
C LEU A 25 -5.53 12.05 -13.90
N ASN A 26 -5.77 10.84 -13.42
CA ASN A 26 -7.10 10.33 -13.15
C ASN A 26 -7.27 10.02 -11.69
N THR A 27 -8.47 10.24 -11.16
CA THR A 27 -8.82 9.79 -9.82
C THR A 27 -9.88 8.72 -9.92
N ARG A 28 -9.61 7.58 -9.30
CA ARG A 28 -10.57 6.49 -9.15
C ARG A 28 -11.05 6.47 -7.72
N ILE A 29 -12.36 6.44 -7.55
CA ILE A 29 -12.96 6.37 -6.22
C ILE A 29 -13.38 4.92 -5.97
N ARG A 30 -12.83 4.35 -4.91
CA ARG A 30 -13.15 2.99 -4.48
C ARG A 30 -13.93 3.06 -3.19
N ARG A 31 -15.02 2.32 -3.16
CA ARG A 31 -15.95 2.31 -2.02
C ARG A 31 -15.95 0.96 -1.34
N ALA A 32 -16.63 0.87 -0.22
CA ALA A 32 -16.75 -0.40 0.52
C ALA A 32 -17.18 -1.55 -0.40
N GLY A 33 -16.44 -2.65 -0.35
CA GLY A 33 -16.62 -3.81 -1.22
C GLY A 33 -15.80 -3.80 -2.50
N ASP A 34 -15.17 -2.67 -2.86
CA ASP A 34 -14.36 -2.60 -4.07
C ASP A 34 -13.00 -3.28 -3.85
N TYR A 35 -12.66 -4.16 -4.78
CA TYR A 35 -11.42 -4.91 -4.80
C TYR A 35 -10.58 -4.50 -5.99
N ALA A 36 -9.27 -4.38 -5.78
CA ALA A 36 -8.33 -4.04 -6.83
C ALA A 36 -7.03 -4.82 -6.72
N GLU A 37 -6.43 -5.12 -7.86
CA GLU A 37 -5.13 -5.72 -7.98
C GLU A 37 -4.19 -4.77 -8.71
N LYS A 38 -2.95 -4.67 -8.23
CA LYS A 38 -1.94 -3.80 -8.83
C LYS A 38 -0.63 -4.54 -8.98
N PRO A 39 -0.13 -4.67 -10.23
CA PRO A 39 1.17 -5.27 -10.47
C PRO A 39 2.30 -4.35 -10.00
N PRO A 40 3.53 -4.87 -9.88
CA PRO A 40 4.70 -4.03 -9.62
C PRO A 40 4.83 -2.92 -10.67
N GLY A 41 5.34 -1.77 -10.25
CA GLY A 41 5.59 -0.64 -11.15
C GLY A 41 4.43 0.34 -11.28
N ASP A 42 3.30 0.10 -10.63
CA ASP A 42 2.20 1.05 -10.62
C ASP A 42 2.55 2.25 -9.74
N VAL A 43 2.42 3.45 -10.29
CA VAL A 43 2.71 4.70 -9.58
C VAL A 43 1.42 5.45 -9.33
N HIS A 44 1.11 5.67 -8.08
CA HIS A 44 -0.12 6.34 -7.68
C HIS A 44 0.03 7.00 -6.32
N MET A 45 -0.93 7.84 -6.01
CA MET A 45 -1.12 8.42 -4.68
C MET A 45 -2.48 7.97 -4.16
N GLU A 46 -2.57 7.66 -2.88
CA GLU A 46 -3.81 7.28 -2.24
C GLU A 46 -4.16 8.24 -1.11
N ARG A 47 -5.44 8.55 -0.99
CA ARG A 47 -5.96 9.35 0.12
C ARG A 47 -7.37 8.92 0.45
N GLY A 48 -7.76 9.09 1.72
CA GLY A 48 -9.14 8.87 2.13
C GLY A 48 -10.08 9.93 1.59
N GLY A 49 -11.33 9.56 1.38
CA GLY A 49 -12.38 10.52 1.10
C GLY A 49 -12.75 11.32 2.35
N PRO A 50 -13.86 12.10 2.30
CA PRO A 50 -14.25 12.99 3.40
C PRO A 50 -14.40 12.30 4.76
N ASP A 51 -14.86 11.06 4.76
CA ASP A 51 -15.05 10.26 5.97
C ASP A 51 -13.92 9.24 6.19
N GLY A 52 -12.83 9.36 5.43
CA GLY A 52 -11.71 8.44 5.49
C GLY A 52 -11.98 7.13 4.78
N ALA A 53 -11.11 6.17 5.02
CA ALA A 53 -11.23 4.83 4.46
C ALA A 53 -10.57 3.80 5.38
N LEU A 54 -11.19 2.65 5.50
CA LEU A 54 -10.58 1.45 6.09
C LEU A 54 -10.34 0.47 4.95
N VAL A 55 -9.08 0.12 4.73
CA VAL A 55 -8.65 -0.69 3.59
C VAL A 55 -7.79 -1.84 4.06
N MET A 56 -8.07 -3.03 3.54
CA MET A 56 -7.20 -4.18 3.74
C MET A 56 -6.30 -4.34 2.52
N PHE A 57 -4.99 -4.38 2.75
CA PHE A 57 -4.00 -4.61 1.71
C PHE A 57 -3.38 -5.99 1.87
N SER A 58 -3.16 -6.66 0.73
CA SER A 58 -2.37 -7.87 0.67
C SER A 58 -1.20 -7.64 -0.28
N LEU A 59 0.00 -7.98 0.16
CA LEU A 59 1.23 -7.71 -0.57
C LEU A 59 1.99 -9.01 -0.78
N TYR A 60 2.43 -9.23 -2.03
CA TYR A 60 3.32 -10.33 -2.36
C TYR A 60 4.62 -9.78 -2.95
N THR A 61 5.74 -10.28 -2.45
CA THR A 61 7.05 -9.86 -2.94
C THR A 61 8.01 -11.05 -2.98
N GLN A 62 8.86 -11.09 -4.01
CA GLN A 62 9.89 -12.11 -4.15
C GLN A 62 11.23 -11.68 -3.58
N ASP A 63 11.51 -10.38 -3.60
CA ASP A 63 12.79 -9.81 -3.17
C ASP A 63 12.73 -9.05 -1.84
N GLY A 64 11.58 -9.07 -1.18
CA GLY A 64 11.37 -8.35 0.07
C GLY A 64 11.02 -6.88 -0.08
N LEU A 65 11.05 -6.33 -1.29
CA LEU A 65 10.68 -4.94 -1.54
C LEU A 65 9.17 -4.83 -1.66
N LEU A 66 8.54 -4.03 -0.79
CA LEU A 66 7.10 -3.83 -0.77
C LEU A 66 6.68 -2.60 -1.56
N ALA A 67 7.36 -1.49 -1.35
CA ALA A 67 7.02 -0.22 -1.99
C ALA A 67 8.22 0.70 -2.02
N GLU A 68 8.17 1.66 -2.96
CA GLU A 68 9.13 2.75 -3.03
C GLU A 68 8.38 4.07 -2.96
N THR A 69 8.91 4.99 -2.18
CA THR A 69 8.37 6.34 -2.09
C THR A 69 9.09 7.24 -3.08
N LEU A 70 8.34 7.87 -3.96
CA LEU A 70 8.88 8.71 -5.02
C LEU A 70 8.58 10.18 -4.76
N VAL A 71 9.46 11.05 -5.23
CA VAL A 71 9.13 12.46 -5.43
C VAL A 71 8.52 12.64 -6.81
N ASN A 72 7.96 13.83 -7.08
CA ASN A 72 7.19 14.07 -8.30
C ASN A 72 7.98 13.91 -9.60
N ASP A 73 9.31 13.91 -9.55
CA ASP A 73 10.16 13.68 -10.71
C ASP A 73 10.56 12.20 -10.91
N GLY A 74 10.00 11.30 -10.11
CA GLY A 74 10.26 9.87 -10.20
C GLY A 74 11.44 9.36 -9.40
N ARG A 75 12.17 10.22 -8.69
CA ARG A 75 13.29 9.79 -7.86
C ARG A 75 12.79 9.04 -6.64
N VAL A 76 13.43 7.91 -6.35
CA VAL A 76 13.14 7.13 -5.16
C VAL A 76 13.74 7.82 -3.93
N ILE A 77 12.91 8.13 -2.94
CA ILE A 77 13.37 8.74 -1.68
C ILE A 77 13.17 7.81 -0.48
N GLY A 78 12.56 6.66 -0.67
CA GLY A 78 12.41 5.68 0.39
C GLY A 78 11.90 4.36 -0.14
N GLN A 79 12.12 3.31 0.63
CA GLN A 79 11.67 1.95 0.30
C GLN A 79 11.08 1.30 1.53
N SER A 80 9.98 0.56 1.33
CA SER A 80 9.39 -0.30 2.36
C SER A 80 9.72 -1.75 2.02
N THR A 81 10.30 -2.46 2.97
CA THR A 81 10.69 -3.86 2.80
C THR A 81 10.10 -4.71 3.91
N MET A 82 10.16 -6.04 3.71
CA MET A 82 9.65 -6.99 4.70
C MET A 82 10.51 -7.05 5.97
N GLU A 83 11.80 -6.83 5.88
CA GLU A 83 12.70 -7.03 7.01
C GLU A 83 12.37 -6.17 8.22
N PRO A 84 12.19 -4.83 8.10
CA PRO A 84 11.80 -4.00 9.24
C PRO A 84 10.46 -4.41 9.85
N ILE A 85 9.51 -4.84 9.02
CA ILE A 85 8.20 -5.29 9.49
C ILE A 85 8.33 -6.55 10.32
N LEU A 86 9.08 -7.54 9.82
CA LEU A 86 9.32 -8.79 10.54
C LEU A 86 10.07 -8.55 11.85
N ARG A 87 11.07 -7.66 11.84
CA ARG A 87 11.81 -7.29 13.04
C ARG A 87 10.90 -6.62 14.07
N LYS A 88 10.04 -5.72 13.63
CA LYS A 88 9.09 -5.03 14.49
C LYS A 88 8.11 -6.02 15.13
N LEU A 89 7.58 -6.95 14.38
CA LEU A 89 6.69 -8.00 14.89
C LEU A 89 7.40 -8.89 15.91
N LYS A 90 8.66 -9.24 15.65
CA LYS A 90 9.46 -10.04 16.55
C LYS A 90 9.75 -9.33 17.87
N ASN A 91 10.02 -8.02 17.80
CA ASN A 91 10.36 -7.22 18.98
C ASN A 91 9.14 -6.76 19.76
N GLN A 92 8.00 -6.61 19.12
CA GLN A 92 6.75 -6.35 19.81
C GLN A 92 6.29 -7.65 20.46
N LYS A 93 6.27 -7.69 21.75
CA LYS A 93 5.70 -8.83 22.50
C LYS A 93 4.19 -8.98 22.30
N LEU A 94 3.65 -8.41 21.25
CA LEU A 94 2.33 -8.70 20.68
C LEU A 94 2.32 -10.04 19.98
N SER A 95 3.33 -10.76 20.16
CA SER A 95 3.61 -12.04 19.59
C SER A 95 2.62 -13.13 19.98
N GLY A 96 1.75 -12.94 20.96
CA GLY A 96 0.73 -13.93 21.27
C GLY A 96 -0.11 -14.31 20.06
N LEU A 97 -0.62 -13.31 19.34
CA LEU A 97 -1.39 -13.54 18.12
C LEU A 97 -0.53 -14.05 16.98
N VAL A 98 0.67 -13.50 16.84
CA VAL A 98 1.61 -13.89 15.79
C VAL A 98 2.08 -15.32 16.02
N ARG A 99 2.42 -15.70 17.25
CA ARG A 99 2.81 -17.06 17.59
C ARG A 99 1.75 -18.09 17.28
N THR A 100 0.51 -17.77 17.59
CA THR A 100 -0.61 -18.69 17.33
C THR A 100 -0.74 -19.01 15.85
N ARG A 101 -0.41 -18.05 14.99
CA ARG A 101 -0.46 -18.25 13.54
C ARG A 101 0.77 -18.94 12.97
N MET A 102 1.90 -18.84 13.64
CA MET A 102 3.16 -19.41 13.19
C MET A 102 3.38 -20.83 13.71
N GLU A 103 2.62 -21.22 14.68
CA GLU A 103 2.58 -22.59 15.17
C GLU A 103 1.73 -23.45 14.24
#